data_6c7dc2fbee22439ef52419f058dfe677
#
_entry.id   6c7dc2fbee22439ef52419f058dfe677
#
_cell.length_a   1.000
_cell.length_b   1.000
_cell.length_c   1.000
_cell.angle_alpha   90.00
_cell.angle_beta   90.00
_cell.angle_gamma   90.00
#
_symmetry.space_group_name_H-M   'P 1'
#
loop_
_entity.id
_entity.type
_entity.pdbx_description
1 polymer ?
#
loop_
_entity_poly.entity_id
_entity_poly.type
_entity_poly.pdbx_seq_one_letter_code
_entity_poly.pdbx_strand_id
1 'polypeptide(L)'
;YYGNNFQKYRQFRTSIWYEAMRLKHCKKILSNDHAYGFILNAIETRRIELLGIKVWKGMSEELVFNYTNMWLSRNNLSSIFGKARLVEAFYQYFLFGDIKGEMQPSNFNKVVKAVEFAKHILDQVIEKKHDTLWIEARIPEILKILDLDALITIPLSVPLKGPGIAITPNDFVKAMKQVTKSRGKDFGKVDQENTM
;
A
#
# COMPACT_ATOMS: atom_id res chain seq x y z
N TYR A 1 -5.86 -15.74 24.53
CA TYR A 1 -6.89 -15.68 23.49
C TYR A 1 -7.61 -14.34 23.36
N TYR A 2 -7.46 -13.43 24.32
CA TYR A 2 -8.01 -12.06 24.25
C TYR A 2 -7.39 -11.22 23.11
N GLY A 3 -6.13 -11.46 22.74
CA GLY A 3 -5.47 -10.74 21.67
C GLY A 3 -6.09 -10.91 20.27
N ASN A 4 -6.69 -12.06 19.99
CA ASN A 4 -7.27 -12.34 18.68
C ASN A 4 -8.59 -11.56 18.43
N ASN A 5 -9.41 -11.35 19.45
CA ASN A 5 -10.67 -10.60 19.33
C ASN A 5 -10.41 -9.09 19.21
N PHE A 6 -9.44 -8.57 19.96
CA PHE A 6 -9.05 -7.17 19.86
C PHE A 6 -8.46 -6.83 18.47
N GLN A 7 -7.58 -7.70 17.94
CA GLN A 7 -7.05 -7.54 16.59
C GLN A 7 -8.15 -7.58 15.53
N LYS A 8 -9.09 -8.52 15.62
CA LYS A 8 -10.23 -8.62 14.71
C LYS A 8 -11.10 -7.37 14.76
N TYR A 9 -11.35 -6.84 15.95
CA TYR A 9 -12.12 -5.61 16.13
C TYR A 9 -11.43 -4.41 15.46
N ARG A 10 -10.12 -4.25 15.63
CA ARG A 10 -9.35 -3.19 14.97
C ARG A 10 -9.39 -3.33 13.45
N GLN A 11 -9.17 -4.54 12.92
CA GLN A 11 -9.27 -4.82 11.49
C GLN A 11 -10.66 -4.49 10.94
N PHE A 12 -11.71 -4.90 11.64
CA PHE A 12 -13.10 -4.62 11.24
C PHE A 12 -13.39 -3.11 11.21
N ARG A 13 -12.98 -2.38 12.23
CA ARG A 13 -13.11 -0.92 12.32
C ARG A 13 -12.38 -0.22 11.16
N THR A 14 -11.16 -0.66 10.87
CA THR A 14 -10.37 -0.14 9.75
C THR A 14 -11.03 -0.44 8.40
N SER A 15 -11.58 -1.64 8.22
CA SER A 15 -12.29 -2.02 6.98
C SER A 15 -13.53 -1.15 6.75
N ILE A 16 -14.34 -0.91 7.77
CA ILE A 16 -15.51 0.00 7.66
C ILE A 16 -15.06 1.41 7.26
N TRP A 17 -14.00 1.90 7.89
CA TRP A 17 -13.47 3.22 7.57
C TRP A 17 -12.99 3.31 6.11
N TYR A 18 -12.28 2.28 5.62
CA TYR A 18 -11.86 2.23 4.22
C TYR A 18 -13.03 2.24 3.25
N GLU A 19 -14.09 1.46 3.53
CA GLU A 19 -15.26 1.45 2.66
C GLU A 19 -15.97 2.80 2.66
N ALA A 20 -16.12 3.45 3.82
CA ALA A 20 -16.70 4.79 3.91
C ALA A 20 -15.86 5.82 3.12
N MET A 21 -14.52 5.74 3.22
CA MET A 21 -13.61 6.61 2.47
C MET A 21 -13.66 6.35 0.97
N ARG A 22 -13.77 5.09 0.54
CA ARG A 22 -13.94 4.73 -0.86
C ARG A 22 -15.24 5.28 -1.42
N LEU A 23 -16.36 5.07 -0.75
CA LEU A 23 -17.67 5.62 -1.16
C LEU A 23 -17.63 7.14 -1.31
N LYS A 24 -16.91 7.82 -0.43
CA LYS A 24 -16.81 9.28 -0.45
C LYS A 24 -15.89 9.83 -1.54
N HIS A 25 -14.78 9.16 -1.81
CA HIS A 25 -13.68 9.73 -2.58
C HIS A 25 -13.33 9.00 -3.87
N CYS A 26 -13.67 7.71 -4.02
CA CYS A 26 -13.35 6.96 -5.23
C CYS A 26 -14.52 6.98 -6.21
N LYS A 27 -14.22 7.33 -7.47
CA LYS A 27 -15.20 7.29 -8.55
C LYS A 27 -15.31 5.93 -9.23
N LYS A 28 -14.30 5.07 -9.03
CA LYS A 28 -14.20 3.78 -9.71
C LYS A 28 -13.52 2.77 -8.80
N ILE A 29 -14.07 1.58 -8.71
CA ILE A 29 -13.45 0.43 -8.07
C ILE A 29 -12.99 -0.50 -9.18
N LEU A 30 -11.71 -0.87 -9.18
CA LEU A 30 -11.13 -1.79 -10.15
C LEU A 30 -10.81 -3.12 -9.49
N SER A 31 -10.90 -4.19 -10.31
CA SER A 31 -10.41 -5.50 -9.91
C SER A 31 -8.89 -5.47 -9.68
N ASN A 32 -8.43 -6.21 -8.67
CA ASN A 32 -7.02 -6.40 -8.40
C ASN A 32 -6.39 -7.57 -9.19
N ASP A 33 -7.12 -8.14 -10.14
CA ASP A 33 -6.68 -9.34 -10.85
C ASP A 33 -5.54 -9.07 -11.83
N HIS A 34 -5.40 -7.82 -12.26
CA HIS A 34 -4.37 -7.41 -13.20
C HIS A 34 -3.48 -6.30 -12.64
N ALA A 35 -2.26 -6.20 -13.16
CA ALA A 35 -1.26 -5.22 -12.75
C ALA A 35 -1.80 -3.78 -12.76
N TYR A 36 -2.55 -3.43 -13.80
CA TYR A 36 -3.17 -2.12 -13.93
C TYR A 36 -4.07 -1.76 -12.74
N GLY A 37 -5.06 -2.60 -12.47
CA GLY A 37 -6.01 -2.37 -11.38
C GLY A 37 -5.35 -2.42 -10.01
N PHE A 38 -4.37 -3.32 -9.83
CA PHE A 38 -3.64 -3.48 -8.59
C PHE A 38 -2.81 -2.22 -8.24
N ILE A 39 -2.07 -1.68 -9.21
CA ILE A 39 -1.27 -0.46 -9.03
C ILE A 39 -2.18 0.75 -8.77
N LEU A 40 -3.26 0.90 -9.56
CA LEU A 40 -4.23 1.98 -9.35
C LEU A 40 -4.83 1.92 -7.94
N ASN A 41 -5.28 0.74 -7.51
CA ASN A 41 -5.87 0.57 -6.18
C ASN A 41 -4.86 0.83 -5.05
N ALA A 42 -3.58 0.52 -5.24
CA ALA A 42 -2.54 0.84 -4.26
C ALA A 42 -2.38 2.36 -4.08
N ILE A 43 -2.31 3.11 -5.19
CA ILE A 43 -2.17 4.58 -5.15
C ILE A 43 -3.44 5.22 -4.61
N GLU A 44 -4.61 4.76 -5.06
CA GLU A 44 -5.91 5.27 -4.62
C GLU A 44 -6.13 5.01 -3.12
N THR A 45 -5.73 3.84 -2.62
CA THR A 45 -5.78 3.55 -1.19
C THR A 45 -4.95 4.56 -0.39
N ARG A 46 -3.73 4.87 -0.85
CA ARG A 46 -2.91 5.90 -0.19
C ARG A 46 -3.55 7.28 -0.24
N ARG A 47 -4.13 7.66 -1.37
CA ARG A 47 -4.82 8.94 -1.51
C ARG A 47 -5.96 9.09 -0.50
N ILE A 48 -6.85 8.10 -0.42
CA ILE A 48 -7.99 8.15 0.51
C ILE A 48 -7.55 8.11 1.97
N GLU A 49 -6.47 7.42 2.30
CA GLU A 49 -5.87 7.44 3.63
C GLU A 49 -5.41 8.85 4.02
N LEU A 50 -4.64 9.50 3.15
CA LEU A 50 -4.15 10.86 3.40
C LEU A 50 -5.29 11.87 3.54
N LEU A 51 -6.34 11.74 2.72
CA LEU A 51 -7.54 12.56 2.85
C LEU A 51 -8.31 12.28 4.15
N GLY A 52 -8.40 11.00 4.52
CA GLY A 52 -9.16 10.57 5.70
C GLY A 52 -8.49 10.96 7.01
N ILE A 53 -7.17 10.88 7.10
CA ILE A 53 -6.42 11.27 8.30
C ILE A 53 -6.55 12.76 8.59
N LYS A 54 -6.66 13.60 7.56
CA LYS A 54 -6.95 15.04 7.75
C LYS A 54 -8.23 15.28 8.55
N VAL A 55 -9.24 14.42 8.39
CA VAL A 55 -10.53 14.52 9.08
C VAL A 55 -10.55 13.71 10.38
N TRP A 56 -9.97 12.52 10.37
CA TRP A 56 -9.97 11.56 11.50
C TRP A 56 -8.55 11.21 11.94
N LYS A 57 -7.91 12.12 12.66
CA LYS A 57 -6.51 11.96 13.11
C LYS A 57 -6.25 10.65 13.89
N GLY A 58 -7.21 10.20 14.70
CA GLY A 58 -7.11 8.95 15.45
C GLY A 58 -7.01 7.67 14.59
N MET A 59 -7.31 7.76 13.29
CA MET A 59 -7.14 6.62 12.39
C MET A 59 -5.67 6.33 12.03
N SER A 60 -4.75 7.25 12.29
CA SER A 60 -3.33 7.04 12.00
C SER A 60 -2.75 5.80 12.69
N GLU A 61 -3.09 5.59 13.96
CA GLU A 61 -2.65 4.42 14.73
C GLU A 61 -3.25 3.11 14.22
N GLU A 62 -4.53 3.16 13.81
CA GLU A 62 -5.20 2.01 13.21
C GLU A 62 -4.60 1.64 11.86
N LEU A 63 -4.22 2.63 11.07
CA LEU A 63 -3.54 2.42 9.81
C LEU A 63 -2.15 1.80 10.02
N VAL A 64 -1.35 2.29 10.96
CA VAL A 64 -0.06 1.70 11.31
C VAL A 64 -0.23 0.24 11.72
N PHE A 65 -1.20 -0.06 12.58
CA PHE A 65 -1.50 -1.43 12.99
C PHE A 65 -1.88 -2.31 11.80
N ASN A 66 -2.77 -1.84 10.91
CA ASN A 66 -3.20 -2.58 9.73
C ASN A 66 -2.02 -2.84 8.78
N TYR A 67 -1.19 -1.84 8.52
CA TYR A 67 -0.01 -1.97 7.67
C TYR A 67 1.05 -2.90 8.25
N THR A 68 1.21 -2.91 9.57
CA THR A 68 2.10 -3.86 10.22
C THR A 68 1.65 -5.31 9.98
N ASN A 69 0.35 -5.58 10.12
CA ASN A 69 -0.22 -6.89 9.81
C ASN A 69 -0.09 -7.24 8.32
N MET A 70 -0.35 -6.28 7.44
CA MET A 70 -0.16 -6.47 6.00
C MET A 70 1.30 -6.80 5.68
N TRP A 71 2.26 -6.06 6.22
CA TRP A 71 3.68 -6.34 6.02
C TRP A 71 4.04 -7.75 6.48
N LEU A 72 3.63 -8.15 7.67
CA LEU A 72 3.92 -9.48 8.19
C LEU A 72 3.38 -10.61 7.30
N SER A 73 2.22 -10.40 6.69
CA SER A 73 1.56 -11.36 5.81
C SER A 73 2.02 -11.34 4.35
N ARG A 74 2.80 -10.31 3.91
CA ARG A 74 3.28 -10.25 2.52
C ARG A 74 4.27 -11.35 2.22
N ASN A 75 4.19 -11.88 1.01
CA ASN A 75 5.07 -12.92 0.51
C ASN A 75 6.50 -12.40 0.30
N ASN A 76 7.47 -13.30 0.48
CA ASN A 76 8.82 -13.05 0.02
C ASN A 76 8.86 -13.04 -1.51
N LEU A 77 9.58 -12.10 -2.11
CA LEU A 77 9.68 -11.96 -3.56
C LEU A 77 10.28 -13.20 -4.24
N SER A 78 11.09 -13.97 -3.54
CA SER A 78 11.66 -15.22 -4.05
C SER A 78 10.61 -16.30 -4.33
N SER A 79 9.45 -16.22 -3.67
CA SER A 79 8.32 -17.15 -3.89
C SER A 79 7.41 -16.75 -5.06
N ILE A 80 7.66 -15.60 -5.68
CA ILE A 80 6.83 -15.08 -6.77
C ILE A 80 7.61 -15.14 -8.08
N PHE A 81 7.01 -15.74 -9.11
CA PHE A 81 7.65 -15.95 -10.39
C PHE A 81 7.26 -14.88 -11.43
N GLY A 82 8.14 -14.67 -12.40
CA GLY A 82 7.90 -13.83 -13.56
C GLY A 82 7.68 -12.35 -13.22
N LYS A 83 6.92 -11.69 -14.08
CA LYS A 83 6.68 -10.24 -13.99
C LYS A 83 5.79 -9.84 -12.79
N ALA A 84 5.00 -10.76 -12.23
CA ALA A 84 4.21 -10.54 -11.02
C ALA A 84 5.09 -10.15 -9.81
N ARG A 85 6.36 -10.60 -9.80
CA ARG A 85 7.36 -10.20 -8.79
C ARG A 85 7.60 -8.68 -8.79
N LEU A 86 7.62 -8.03 -9.97
CA LEU A 86 7.81 -6.58 -10.08
C LEU A 86 6.62 -5.81 -9.50
N VAL A 87 5.40 -6.31 -9.73
CA VAL A 87 4.17 -5.70 -9.19
C VAL A 87 4.16 -5.82 -7.68
N GLU A 88 4.50 -6.98 -7.14
CA GLU A 88 4.59 -7.18 -5.69
C GLU A 88 5.69 -6.33 -5.06
N ALA A 89 6.86 -6.23 -5.70
CA ALA A 89 7.95 -5.38 -5.24
C ALA A 89 7.56 -3.89 -5.26
N PHE A 90 6.88 -3.43 -6.31
CA PHE A 90 6.31 -2.09 -6.36
C PHE A 90 5.37 -1.84 -5.18
N TYR A 91 4.43 -2.77 -4.94
CA TYR A 91 3.46 -2.66 -3.86
C TYR A 91 4.13 -2.59 -2.49
N GLN A 92 5.08 -3.51 -2.23
CA GLN A 92 5.81 -3.53 -0.97
C GLN A 92 6.63 -2.24 -0.78
N TYR A 93 7.38 -1.83 -1.78
CA TYR A 93 8.24 -0.65 -1.67
C TYR A 93 7.43 0.65 -1.60
N PHE A 94 6.32 0.74 -2.33
CA PHE A 94 5.42 1.90 -2.28
C PHE A 94 4.75 2.07 -0.92
N LEU A 95 4.24 0.98 -0.34
CA LEU A 95 3.48 1.05 0.91
C LEU A 95 4.34 1.01 2.17
N PHE A 96 5.45 0.27 2.14
CA PHE A 96 6.24 -0.01 3.34
C PHE A 96 7.65 0.56 3.30
N GLY A 97 8.11 1.05 2.15
CA GLY A 97 9.46 1.57 1.95
C GLY A 97 10.55 0.50 1.94
N ASP A 98 10.16 -0.79 1.86
CA ASP A 98 11.08 -1.92 1.84
C ASP A 98 10.46 -3.10 1.09
N ILE A 99 11.27 -4.11 0.74
CA ILE A 99 10.86 -5.34 0.07
C ILE A 99 11.29 -6.57 0.87
N LYS A 100 10.51 -7.65 0.81
CA LYS A 100 10.86 -8.93 1.40
C LYS A 100 11.61 -9.80 0.39
N GLY A 101 12.88 -10.06 0.67
CA GLY A 101 13.75 -10.88 -0.17
C GLY A 101 14.59 -10.06 -1.14
N GLU A 102 15.25 -10.75 -2.05
CA GLU A 102 16.23 -10.16 -2.96
C GLU A 102 15.64 -9.95 -4.35
N MET A 103 16.12 -8.93 -5.02
CA MET A 103 15.80 -8.62 -6.40
C MET A 103 17.05 -8.20 -7.15
N GLN A 104 17.12 -8.53 -8.45
CA GLN A 104 18.22 -8.05 -9.30
C GLN A 104 18.27 -6.52 -9.29
N PRO A 105 19.45 -5.89 -9.20
CA PRO A 105 19.60 -4.44 -9.12
C PRO A 105 18.89 -3.68 -10.24
N SER A 106 18.92 -4.19 -11.48
CA SER A 106 18.24 -3.60 -12.62
C SER A 106 16.72 -3.53 -12.46
N ASN A 107 16.11 -4.59 -11.92
CA ASN A 107 14.69 -4.67 -11.63
C ASN A 107 14.32 -3.80 -10.42
N PHE A 108 15.16 -3.79 -9.39
CA PHE A 108 14.94 -2.93 -8.23
C PHE A 108 14.98 -1.44 -8.60
N ASN A 109 15.89 -1.04 -9.50
CA ASN A 109 15.94 0.32 -10.00
C ASN A 109 14.66 0.72 -10.76
N LYS A 110 14.03 -0.20 -11.51
CA LYS A 110 12.73 0.05 -12.15
C LYS A 110 11.65 0.27 -11.07
N VAL A 111 11.64 -0.56 -10.02
CA VAL A 111 10.70 -0.42 -8.90
C VAL A 111 10.86 0.92 -8.19
N VAL A 112 12.09 1.31 -7.87
CA VAL A 112 12.38 2.60 -7.23
C VAL A 112 11.85 3.76 -8.07
N LYS A 113 12.18 3.82 -9.37
CA LYS A 113 11.68 4.86 -10.28
C LYS A 113 10.16 4.89 -10.38
N ALA A 114 9.52 3.73 -10.46
CA ALA A 114 8.06 3.63 -10.52
C ALA A 114 7.41 4.12 -9.23
N VAL A 115 8.00 3.83 -8.08
CA VAL A 115 7.51 4.30 -6.77
C VAL A 115 7.72 5.79 -6.59
N GLU A 116 8.86 6.35 -7.02
CA GLU A 116 9.09 7.80 -7.01
C GLU A 116 8.06 8.53 -7.88
N PHE A 117 7.79 8.00 -9.07
CA PHE A 117 6.76 8.56 -9.95
C PHE A 117 5.35 8.45 -9.33
N ALA A 118 5.00 7.31 -8.71
CA ALA A 118 3.73 7.13 -8.02
C ALA A 118 3.58 8.09 -6.82
N LYS A 119 4.65 8.36 -6.08
CA LYS A 119 4.66 9.36 -4.99
C LYS A 119 4.43 10.76 -5.54
N HIS A 120 5.08 11.11 -6.64
CA HIS A 120 4.84 12.41 -7.30
C HIS A 120 3.40 12.56 -7.78
N ILE A 121 2.79 11.50 -8.36
CA ILE A 121 1.36 11.47 -8.68
C ILE A 121 0.53 11.77 -7.42
N LEU A 122 0.83 11.09 -6.32
CA LEU A 122 0.10 11.23 -5.07
C LEU A 122 0.18 12.65 -4.51
N ASP A 123 1.37 13.25 -4.50
CA ASP A 123 1.59 14.64 -4.06
C ASP A 123 0.75 15.62 -4.90
N GLN A 124 0.79 15.49 -6.23
CA GLN A 124 -0.03 16.34 -7.13
C GLN A 124 -1.53 16.18 -6.91
N VAL A 125 -1.98 14.95 -6.69
CA VAL A 125 -3.41 14.66 -6.48
C VAL A 125 -3.91 15.27 -5.17
N ILE A 126 -3.12 15.21 -4.12
CA ILE A 126 -3.48 15.79 -2.82
C ILE A 126 -3.46 17.31 -2.88
N GLU A 127 -2.44 17.91 -3.49
CA GLU A 127 -2.27 19.36 -3.61
C GLU A 127 -3.38 19.98 -4.49
N LYS A 128 -3.60 19.41 -5.68
CA LYS A 128 -4.54 19.95 -6.69
C LYS A 128 -5.96 19.39 -6.58
N LYS A 129 -6.22 18.52 -5.59
CA LYS A 129 -7.53 17.87 -5.35
C LYS A 129 -8.06 17.09 -6.56
N HIS A 130 -7.15 16.45 -7.31
CA HIS A 130 -7.54 15.58 -8.41
C HIS A 130 -8.25 14.31 -7.92
N ASP A 131 -8.95 13.65 -8.82
CA ASP A 131 -9.75 12.46 -8.53
C ASP A 131 -9.08 11.16 -9.03
N THR A 132 -9.79 10.05 -8.85
CA THR A 132 -9.40 8.72 -9.30
C THR A 132 -9.08 8.66 -10.79
N LEU A 133 -9.85 9.35 -11.63
CA LEU A 133 -9.67 9.32 -13.09
C LEU A 133 -8.35 9.97 -13.51
N TRP A 134 -7.93 10.99 -12.78
CA TRP A 134 -6.64 11.64 -13.01
C TRP A 134 -5.46 10.71 -12.68
N ILE A 135 -5.57 9.91 -11.63
CA ILE A 135 -4.57 8.86 -11.29
C ILE A 135 -4.58 7.78 -12.38
N GLU A 136 -5.77 7.31 -12.74
CA GLU A 136 -5.97 6.25 -13.73
C GLU A 136 -5.25 6.56 -15.05
N ALA A 137 -5.34 7.81 -15.53
CA ALA A 137 -4.68 8.24 -16.76
C ALA A 137 -3.13 8.15 -16.73
N ARG A 138 -2.52 7.97 -15.55
CA ARG A 138 -1.06 7.90 -15.35
C ARG A 138 -0.53 6.51 -15.05
N ILE A 139 -1.41 5.55 -14.82
CA ILE A 139 -1.01 4.16 -14.58
C ILE A 139 -0.22 3.56 -15.75
N PRO A 140 -0.56 3.83 -17.04
CA PRO A 140 0.23 3.31 -18.16
C PRO A 140 1.71 3.70 -18.10
N GLU A 141 2.05 4.87 -17.56
CA GLU A 141 3.43 5.31 -17.43
C GLU A 141 4.18 4.52 -16.34
N ILE A 142 3.53 4.23 -15.22
CA ILE A 142 4.07 3.34 -14.18
C ILE A 142 4.35 1.95 -14.75
N LEU A 143 3.39 1.39 -15.49
CA LEU A 143 3.53 0.09 -16.14
C LEU A 143 4.71 0.09 -17.12
N LYS A 144 4.86 1.15 -17.90
CA LYS A 144 6.00 1.32 -18.82
C LYS A 144 7.34 1.36 -18.09
N ILE A 145 7.44 2.08 -16.96
CA ILE A 145 8.66 2.12 -16.13
C ILE A 145 8.99 0.72 -15.60
N LEU A 146 8.00 -0.03 -15.19
CA LEU A 146 8.15 -1.40 -14.69
C LEU A 146 8.34 -2.44 -15.79
N ASP A 147 8.20 -2.05 -17.07
CA ASP A 147 8.22 -2.98 -18.22
C ASP A 147 7.16 -4.08 -18.09
N LEU A 148 5.94 -3.66 -17.77
CA LEU A 148 4.79 -4.54 -17.53
C LEU A 148 3.69 -4.33 -18.56
N ASP A 149 3.03 -5.44 -18.94
CA ASP A 149 1.76 -5.40 -19.64
C ASP A 149 0.62 -5.12 -18.63
N ALA A 150 -0.36 -4.32 -19.02
CA ALA A 150 -1.52 -3.98 -18.21
C ALA A 150 -2.35 -5.21 -17.76
N LEU A 151 -2.36 -6.23 -18.60
CA LEU A 151 -3.15 -7.47 -18.41
C LEU A 151 -2.37 -8.59 -17.71
N ILE A 152 -1.15 -8.32 -17.21
CA ILE A 152 -0.44 -9.33 -16.41
C ILE A 152 -1.30 -9.68 -15.21
N THR A 153 -1.72 -10.94 -15.17
CA THR A 153 -2.47 -11.50 -14.05
C THR A 153 -1.57 -11.52 -12.82
N ILE A 154 -2.03 -10.90 -11.76
CA ILE A 154 -1.40 -11.03 -10.45
C ILE A 154 -2.03 -12.25 -9.82
N PRO A 155 -1.23 -13.28 -9.46
CA PRO A 155 -1.78 -14.37 -8.68
C PRO A 155 -2.43 -13.74 -7.45
N LEU A 156 -3.72 -14.00 -7.27
CA LEU A 156 -4.47 -13.60 -6.06
C LEU A 156 -3.54 -13.88 -4.89
N SER A 157 -3.13 -12.81 -4.25
CA SER A 157 -2.17 -12.90 -3.15
C SER A 157 -2.65 -14.01 -2.25
N VAL A 158 -1.81 -15.02 -2.13
CA VAL A 158 -1.99 -16.14 -1.22
C VAL A 158 -2.73 -15.62 0.01
N PRO A 159 -3.84 -16.26 0.38
CA PRO A 159 -4.65 -15.78 1.48
C PRO A 159 -3.78 -15.41 2.66
N LEU A 160 -4.06 -14.30 3.30
CA LEU A 160 -3.34 -13.69 4.42
C LEU A 160 -3.04 -14.62 5.61
N LYS A 161 -3.37 -15.91 5.47
CA LYS A 161 -3.10 -17.00 6.40
C LYS A 161 -2.68 -18.25 5.61
N GLY A 162 -1.40 -18.36 5.33
CA GLY A 162 -0.82 -19.69 5.18
C GLY A 162 -0.90 -20.39 6.53
N PRO A 163 -1.31 -21.68 6.59
CA PRO A 163 -1.25 -22.42 7.84
C PRO A 163 0.21 -22.48 8.30
N GLY A 164 0.53 -21.93 9.46
CA GLY A 164 1.73 -22.26 10.18
C GLY A 164 2.87 -21.25 10.27
N ILE A 165 2.76 -20.03 9.80
CA ILE A 165 3.76 -19.01 10.15
C ILE A 165 3.36 -18.39 11.49
N ALA A 166 3.95 -18.90 12.55
CA ALA A 166 3.87 -18.28 13.87
C ALA A 166 4.64 -16.95 13.82
N ILE A 167 3.91 -15.86 13.75
CA ILE A 167 4.50 -14.51 13.87
C ILE A 167 4.91 -14.35 15.34
N THR A 168 6.20 -14.21 15.58
CA THR A 168 6.68 -13.98 16.94
C THR A 168 6.43 -12.52 17.36
N PRO A 169 6.29 -12.22 18.68
CA PRO A 169 6.20 -10.86 19.16
C PRO A 169 7.34 -9.96 18.66
N ASN A 170 8.55 -10.52 18.52
CA ASN A 170 9.71 -9.80 18.00
C ASN A 170 9.56 -9.42 16.52
N ASP A 171 8.98 -10.30 15.69
CA ASP A 171 8.71 -10.00 14.28
C ASP A 171 7.68 -8.88 14.16
N PHE A 172 6.65 -8.89 15.00
CA PHE A 172 5.66 -7.83 15.06
C PHE A 172 6.29 -6.49 15.43
N VAL A 173 7.13 -6.45 16.47
CA VAL A 173 7.81 -5.22 16.90
C VAL A 173 8.75 -4.69 15.82
N LYS A 174 9.52 -5.55 15.14
CA LYS A 174 10.37 -5.15 14.02
C LYS A 174 9.56 -4.58 12.86
N ALA A 175 8.49 -5.26 12.47
CA ALA A 175 7.60 -4.82 11.40
C ALA A 175 6.93 -3.48 11.74
N MET A 176 6.48 -3.30 12.99
CA MET A 176 5.89 -2.05 13.45
C MET A 176 6.86 -0.88 13.37
N LYS A 177 8.11 -1.07 13.81
CA LYS A 177 9.16 -0.05 13.70
C LYS A 177 9.44 0.34 12.24
N GLN A 178 9.45 -0.61 11.32
CA GLN A 178 9.71 -0.39 9.91
C GLN A 178 8.56 0.40 9.26
N VAL A 179 7.32 -0.03 9.47
CA VAL A 179 6.12 0.65 8.97
C VAL A 179 6.01 2.07 9.54
N THR A 180 6.27 2.26 10.82
CA THR A 180 6.24 3.57 11.47
C THR A 180 7.32 4.49 10.88
N LYS A 181 8.54 3.97 10.62
CA LYS A 181 9.63 4.75 10.02
C LYS A 181 9.29 5.23 8.59
N SER A 182 8.68 4.39 7.78
CA SER A 182 8.28 4.74 6.41
C SER A 182 7.11 5.72 6.39
N ARG A 183 6.13 5.53 7.27
CA ARG A 183 4.92 6.36 7.35
C ARG A 183 5.08 7.65 8.13
N GLY A 184 6.00 7.70 9.09
CA GLY A 184 6.28 8.93 9.84
C GLY A 184 6.66 10.11 8.94
N LYS A 185 7.31 9.83 7.80
CA LYS A 185 7.61 10.85 6.79
C LYS A 185 6.37 11.38 6.07
N ASP A 186 5.35 10.53 5.89
CA ASP A 186 4.11 10.90 5.19
C ASP A 186 3.13 11.62 6.14
N PHE A 187 3.09 11.22 7.41
CA PHE A 187 2.24 11.86 8.42
C PHE A 187 2.77 13.22 8.85
N GLY A 188 4.10 13.39 8.95
CA GLY A 188 4.72 14.68 9.28
C GLY A 188 4.46 15.78 8.26
N LYS A 189 4.29 15.43 6.97
CA LYS A 189 3.91 16.40 5.94
C LYS A 189 2.47 16.92 6.10
N VAL A 190 1.57 16.10 6.65
CA VAL A 190 0.16 16.47 6.85
C VAL A 190 -0.02 17.40 8.04
N ASP A 191 0.80 17.27 9.07
CA ASP A 191 0.70 18.11 10.28
C ASP A 191 1.30 19.50 10.10
N GLN A 192 2.24 19.69 9.18
CA GLN A 192 2.85 21.00 8.90
C GLN A 192 1.90 21.99 8.19
N GLU A 193 0.92 21.49 7.42
CA GLU A 193 -0.07 22.34 6.73
C GLU A 193 -1.21 22.84 7.64
N ASN A 194 -1.36 22.30 8.85
CA ASN A 194 -2.43 22.67 9.79
C ASN A 194 -1.99 23.68 10.88
N THR A 195 -0.77 24.23 10.79
CA THR A 195 -0.21 25.15 11.80
C THR A 195 -0.08 26.60 11.29
N MET A 196 -0.76 26.94 10.20
CA MET A 196 -0.92 28.33 9.77
C MET A 196 -2.38 28.75 9.79
#